data_5261d90bcf78da06c02a7603f502e143
#
_entry.id   5261d90bcf78da06c02a7603f502e143
#
_cell.length_a   1.000
_cell.length_b   1.000
_cell.length_c   1.000
_cell.angle_alpha   90.00
_cell.angle_beta   90.00
_cell.angle_gamma   90.00
#
_symmetry.space_group_name_H-M   'P 1'
#
loop_
_entity.id
_entity.type
_entity.pdbx_description
1 polymer ?
#
loop_
_entity_poly.entity_id
_entity_poly.type
_entity_poly.pdbx_seq_one_letter_code
_entity_poly.pdbx_strand_id
1 'polypeptide(L)'
;MEEKKQFENLVKPVQRQLFWILIGREVQWFLLAASIWAFLPFLITRVIVFPFMLHFLAIGWLMLGIVLIYRIWKKRPSFKAASLLFNQYVPDDRVLTAFSFLDKEGELERLQLRDALRQMKVNEASVLKRKKKIWYPKWLMIAFLFAGVATLSALFPNELMHEAKEVEKVAKVMKEVEKKAEEKVKETKDPVAKKALEEAKKKLAEVKEPDEALKELEKLSKQLNLQAMKQKETQKQLDNWQKQANEAGLKDLAQFLEQKDLEKLEKELNKLNEKWEELPKEQQEALSKVTNQNEKL
;
A
#
# COMPACT_ATOMS: atom_id res chain seq x y z
N MET A 1 -21.96 -42.91 -25.89
CA MET A 1 -21.74 -41.44 -25.62
C MET A 1 -22.94 -40.78 -24.92
N GLU A 2 -24.17 -41.11 -25.29
CA GLU A 2 -25.38 -40.48 -24.73
C GLU A 2 -25.65 -40.87 -23.25
N GLU A 3 -25.48 -42.14 -22.89
CA GLU A 3 -25.67 -42.63 -21.52
C GLU A 3 -24.67 -41.97 -20.52
N LYS A 4 -23.42 -41.78 -20.93
CA LYS A 4 -22.42 -41.06 -20.13
C LYS A 4 -22.87 -39.62 -19.84
N LYS A 5 -23.37 -38.91 -20.85
CA LYS A 5 -23.90 -37.53 -20.67
C LYS A 5 -25.11 -37.52 -19.73
N GLN A 6 -26.01 -38.51 -19.84
CA GLN A 6 -27.16 -38.61 -18.93
C GLN A 6 -26.69 -38.83 -17.50
N PHE A 7 -25.72 -39.72 -17.27
CA PHE A 7 -25.13 -39.97 -15.95
C PHE A 7 -24.52 -38.69 -15.37
N GLU A 8 -23.70 -37.99 -16.15
CA GLU A 8 -23.11 -36.73 -15.74
C GLU A 8 -24.17 -35.69 -15.38
N ASN A 9 -25.26 -35.59 -16.15
CA ASN A 9 -26.33 -34.63 -15.94
C ASN A 9 -27.09 -34.89 -14.63
N LEU A 10 -27.21 -36.15 -14.21
CA LEU A 10 -27.82 -36.52 -12.93
C LEU A 10 -26.89 -36.28 -11.73
N VAL A 11 -25.58 -36.45 -11.91
CA VAL A 11 -24.59 -36.26 -10.83
C VAL A 11 -24.20 -34.81 -10.64
N LYS A 12 -24.09 -33.98 -11.70
CA LYS A 12 -23.71 -32.57 -11.65
C LYS A 12 -24.54 -31.74 -10.65
N PRO A 13 -25.89 -31.83 -10.59
CA PRO A 13 -26.67 -31.09 -9.61
C PRO A 13 -26.31 -31.46 -8.16
N VAL A 14 -26.02 -32.74 -7.91
CA VAL A 14 -25.61 -33.24 -6.59
C VAL A 14 -24.22 -32.68 -6.21
N GLN A 15 -23.28 -32.70 -7.16
CA GLN A 15 -21.96 -32.11 -6.98
C GLN A 15 -22.05 -30.61 -6.67
N ARG A 16 -22.91 -29.89 -7.40
CA ARG A 16 -23.15 -28.45 -7.15
C ARG A 16 -23.75 -28.21 -5.76
N GLN A 17 -24.67 -29.05 -5.30
CA GLN A 17 -25.21 -28.96 -3.94
C GLN A 17 -24.15 -29.21 -2.87
N LEU A 18 -23.28 -30.21 -3.05
CA LEU A 18 -22.16 -30.49 -2.14
C LEU A 18 -21.19 -29.28 -2.08
N PHE A 19 -20.95 -28.63 -3.21
CA PHE A 19 -20.11 -27.44 -3.27
C PHE A 19 -20.72 -26.28 -2.48
N TRP A 20 -22.04 -26.04 -2.60
CA TRP A 20 -22.71 -25.00 -1.81
C TRP A 20 -22.69 -25.28 -0.31
N ILE A 21 -22.84 -26.56 0.07
CA ILE A 21 -22.73 -27.00 1.48
C ILE A 21 -21.32 -26.75 2.00
N LEU A 22 -20.29 -27.04 1.19
CA LEU A 22 -18.90 -26.78 1.53
C LEU A 22 -18.67 -25.26 1.72
N ILE A 23 -19.11 -24.44 0.77
CA ILE A 23 -18.99 -22.97 0.87
C ILE A 23 -19.66 -22.48 2.16
N GLY A 24 -20.91 -22.86 2.41
CA GLY A 24 -21.63 -22.45 3.62
C GLY A 24 -20.89 -22.80 4.91
N ARG A 25 -20.27 -23.97 4.98
CA ARG A 25 -19.47 -24.39 6.13
C ARG A 25 -18.15 -23.62 6.26
N GLU A 26 -17.41 -23.45 5.18
CA GLU A 26 -16.12 -22.73 5.21
C GLU A 26 -16.31 -21.24 5.47
N VAL A 27 -17.40 -20.63 4.98
CA VAL A 27 -17.77 -19.24 5.28
C VAL A 27 -18.07 -19.06 6.78
N GLN A 28 -18.77 -20.00 7.42
CA GLN A 28 -19.01 -19.93 8.87
C GLN A 28 -17.70 -19.98 9.68
N TRP A 29 -16.76 -20.84 9.29
CA TRP A 29 -15.42 -20.86 9.89
C TRP A 29 -14.66 -19.55 9.66
N PHE A 30 -14.76 -18.99 8.47
CA PHE A 30 -14.17 -17.68 8.17
C PHE A 30 -14.78 -16.58 9.04
N LEU A 31 -16.11 -16.52 9.17
CA LEU A 31 -16.78 -15.53 10.01
C LEU A 31 -16.35 -15.65 11.47
N LEU A 32 -16.22 -16.85 11.99
CA LEU A 32 -15.72 -17.08 13.35
C LEU A 32 -14.28 -16.60 13.49
N ALA A 33 -13.38 -17.01 12.59
CA ALA A 33 -11.99 -16.60 12.64
C ALA A 33 -11.83 -15.08 12.45
N ALA A 34 -12.61 -14.48 11.55
CA ALA A 34 -12.60 -13.04 11.29
C ALA A 34 -13.11 -12.22 12.48
N SER A 35 -14.14 -12.72 13.21
CA SER A 35 -14.65 -12.05 14.41
C SER A 35 -13.67 -12.14 15.58
N ILE A 36 -13.00 -13.27 15.78
CA ILE A 36 -11.92 -13.41 16.76
C ILE A 36 -10.75 -12.48 16.40
N TRP A 37 -10.34 -12.47 15.14
CA TRP A 37 -9.27 -11.58 14.66
C TRP A 37 -9.62 -10.10 14.86
N ALA A 38 -10.87 -9.72 14.61
CA ALA A 38 -11.34 -8.36 14.83
C ALA A 38 -11.34 -7.99 16.32
N PHE A 39 -11.67 -8.93 17.21
CA PHE A 39 -11.71 -8.70 18.64
C PHE A 39 -10.32 -8.50 19.27
N LEU A 40 -9.30 -9.25 18.82
CA LEU A 40 -7.96 -9.24 19.40
C LEU A 40 -7.31 -7.84 19.50
N PRO A 41 -7.26 -7.02 18.43
CA PRO A 41 -6.68 -5.68 18.50
C PRO A 41 -7.40 -4.78 19.50
N PHE A 42 -8.74 -4.88 19.61
CA PHE A 42 -9.49 -4.11 20.60
C PHE A 42 -9.17 -4.51 22.04
N LEU A 43 -8.88 -5.78 22.26
CA LEU A 43 -8.41 -6.25 23.57
C LEU A 43 -7.00 -5.71 23.88
N ILE A 44 -6.10 -5.74 22.90
CA ILE A 44 -4.73 -5.24 23.02
C ILE A 44 -4.73 -3.72 23.29
N THR A 45 -5.56 -2.95 22.60
CA THR A 45 -5.66 -1.50 22.78
C THR A 45 -6.22 -1.06 24.13
N ARG A 46 -6.78 -1.98 24.92
CA ARG A 46 -7.16 -1.73 26.31
C ARG A 46 -5.97 -1.71 27.26
N VAL A 47 -4.86 -2.33 26.88
CA VAL A 47 -3.68 -2.54 27.74
C VAL A 47 -2.48 -1.72 27.26
N ILE A 48 -2.32 -1.57 25.93
CA ILE A 48 -1.18 -0.87 25.34
C ILE A 48 -1.63 0.06 24.20
N VAL A 49 -0.82 1.08 23.91
CA VAL A 49 -0.98 1.94 22.76
C VAL A 49 -0.64 1.13 21.49
N PHE A 50 -1.63 0.89 20.62
CA PHE A 50 -1.47 0.08 19.41
C PHE A 50 -1.79 0.90 18.16
N PRO A 51 -0.79 1.61 17.59
CA PRO A 51 -0.95 2.38 16.38
C PRO A 51 -1.16 1.46 15.15
N PHE A 52 -1.76 1.99 14.09
CA PHE A 52 -2.04 1.28 12.83
C PHE A 52 -2.96 0.05 12.95
N MET A 53 -3.81 0.05 13.97
CA MET A 53 -4.76 -1.04 14.23
C MET A 53 -5.60 -1.41 12.99
N LEU A 54 -6.07 -0.43 12.20
CA LEU A 54 -6.85 -0.66 10.98
C LEU A 54 -6.07 -1.41 9.91
N HIS A 55 -4.77 -1.12 9.75
CA HIS A 55 -3.90 -1.83 8.81
C HIS A 55 -3.71 -3.30 9.24
N PHE A 56 -3.51 -3.52 10.55
CA PHE A 56 -3.39 -4.86 11.11
C PHE A 56 -4.67 -5.67 10.88
N LEU A 57 -5.84 -5.08 11.11
CA LEU A 57 -7.14 -5.70 10.83
C LEU A 57 -7.29 -6.05 9.34
N ALA A 58 -6.96 -5.11 8.45
CA ALA A 58 -7.08 -5.31 7.00
C ALA A 58 -6.17 -6.44 6.49
N ILE A 59 -4.91 -6.47 6.95
CA ILE A 59 -3.96 -7.54 6.60
C ILE A 59 -4.46 -8.90 7.07
N GLY A 60 -4.94 -9.00 8.30
CA GLY A 60 -5.46 -10.25 8.83
C GLY A 60 -6.70 -10.76 8.08
N TRP A 61 -7.63 -9.86 7.74
CA TRP A 61 -8.81 -10.23 6.93
C TRP A 61 -8.42 -10.68 5.53
N LEU A 62 -7.42 -10.04 4.91
CA LEU A 62 -6.90 -10.47 3.62
C LEU A 62 -6.28 -11.86 3.71
N MET A 63 -5.46 -12.12 4.72
CA MET A 63 -4.86 -13.44 4.96
C MET A 63 -5.92 -14.52 5.21
N LEU A 64 -6.92 -14.24 6.05
CA LEU A 64 -8.04 -15.15 6.28
C LEU A 64 -8.84 -15.42 5.00
N GLY A 65 -9.03 -14.42 4.15
CA GLY A 65 -9.67 -14.56 2.84
C GLY A 65 -8.89 -15.50 1.90
N ILE A 66 -7.56 -15.35 1.85
CA ILE A 66 -6.70 -16.25 1.08
C ILE A 66 -6.81 -17.69 1.59
N VAL A 67 -6.79 -17.88 2.91
CA VAL A 67 -6.96 -19.20 3.54
C VAL A 67 -8.32 -19.78 3.19
N LEU A 68 -9.40 -18.99 3.22
CA LEU A 68 -10.76 -19.44 2.84
C LEU A 68 -10.79 -19.94 1.40
N ILE A 69 -10.24 -19.16 0.45
CA ILE A 69 -10.19 -19.54 -0.97
C ILE A 69 -9.40 -20.84 -1.15
N TYR A 70 -8.22 -20.94 -0.52
CA TYR A 70 -7.39 -22.14 -0.57
C TYR A 70 -8.13 -23.38 -0.03
N ARG A 71 -8.83 -23.25 1.11
CA ARG A 71 -9.60 -24.36 1.71
C ARG A 71 -10.76 -24.79 0.82
N ILE A 72 -11.51 -23.85 0.23
CA ILE A 72 -12.60 -24.16 -0.71
C ILE A 72 -12.02 -24.89 -1.94
N TRP A 73 -10.91 -24.39 -2.48
CA TRP A 73 -10.28 -25.00 -3.65
C TRP A 73 -9.78 -26.42 -3.36
N LYS A 74 -9.10 -26.63 -2.24
CA LYS A 74 -8.57 -27.95 -1.83
C LYS A 74 -9.65 -28.97 -1.50
N LYS A 75 -10.78 -28.53 -0.89
CA LYS A 75 -11.87 -29.40 -0.43
C LYS A 75 -13.02 -29.51 -1.42
N ARG A 76 -12.89 -28.94 -2.62
CA ARG A 76 -13.97 -29.00 -3.62
C ARG A 76 -14.41 -30.44 -3.84
N PRO A 77 -15.74 -30.71 -3.86
CA PRO A 77 -16.25 -32.05 -4.03
C PRO A 77 -15.95 -32.58 -5.43
N SER A 78 -15.36 -33.76 -5.49
CA SER A 78 -15.09 -34.45 -6.74
C SER A 78 -16.39 -35.05 -7.31
N PHE A 79 -16.36 -35.34 -8.58
CA PHE A 79 -17.46 -36.06 -9.25
C PHE A 79 -17.72 -37.42 -8.58
N LYS A 80 -16.65 -38.12 -8.19
CA LYS A 80 -16.72 -39.37 -7.41
C LYS A 80 -17.46 -39.19 -6.08
N ALA A 81 -17.23 -38.09 -5.36
CA ALA A 81 -17.91 -37.80 -4.09
C ALA A 81 -19.41 -37.59 -4.29
N ALA A 82 -19.81 -36.95 -5.40
CA ALA A 82 -21.23 -36.81 -5.75
C ALA A 82 -21.89 -38.15 -6.15
N SER A 83 -21.18 -38.98 -6.91
CA SER A 83 -21.65 -40.33 -7.25
C SER A 83 -21.79 -41.22 -6.01
N LEU A 84 -20.84 -41.17 -5.06
CA LEU A 84 -20.91 -41.85 -3.78
C LEU A 84 -22.15 -41.43 -2.97
N LEU A 85 -22.45 -40.12 -2.94
CA LEU A 85 -23.66 -39.67 -2.26
C LEU A 85 -24.94 -40.15 -2.97
N PHE A 86 -24.95 -40.16 -4.30
CA PHE A 86 -26.09 -40.66 -5.07
C PHE A 86 -26.32 -42.15 -4.80
N ASN A 87 -25.22 -42.90 -4.69
CA ASN A 87 -25.23 -44.32 -4.42
C ASN A 87 -25.87 -44.70 -3.07
N GLN A 88 -25.87 -43.81 -2.07
CA GLN A 88 -26.56 -44.04 -0.79
C GLN A 88 -28.09 -44.10 -0.92
N TYR A 89 -28.65 -43.68 -2.04
CA TYR A 89 -30.09 -43.66 -2.33
C TYR A 89 -30.51 -44.69 -3.38
N VAL A 90 -29.54 -45.41 -3.92
CA VAL A 90 -29.76 -46.46 -4.93
C VAL A 90 -29.22 -47.78 -4.37
N PRO A 91 -30.00 -48.87 -4.38
CA PRO A 91 -29.55 -50.16 -3.87
C PRO A 91 -28.44 -50.79 -4.72
N ASP A 92 -27.73 -51.75 -4.14
CA ASP A 92 -26.79 -52.66 -4.81
C ASP A 92 -25.59 -51.99 -5.47
N ASP A 93 -25.09 -50.87 -4.91
CA ASP A 93 -23.90 -50.14 -5.37
C ASP A 93 -23.87 -49.81 -6.88
N ARG A 94 -25.06 -49.78 -7.51
CA ARG A 94 -25.20 -49.62 -8.98
C ARG A 94 -24.58 -48.34 -9.52
N VAL A 95 -24.66 -47.23 -8.76
CA VAL A 95 -24.12 -45.93 -9.19
C VAL A 95 -22.59 -45.96 -9.19
N LEU A 96 -21.96 -46.57 -8.20
CA LEU A 96 -20.51 -46.69 -8.13
C LEU A 96 -19.97 -47.66 -9.18
N THR A 97 -20.67 -48.76 -9.40
CA THR A 97 -20.32 -49.71 -10.46
C THR A 97 -20.41 -49.06 -11.82
N ALA A 98 -21.52 -48.36 -12.13
CA ALA A 98 -21.67 -47.60 -13.36
C ALA A 98 -20.61 -46.49 -13.50
N PHE A 99 -20.25 -45.79 -12.39
CA PHE A 99 -19.18 -44.77 -12.39
C PHE A 99 -17.83 -45.40 -12.78
N SER A 100 -17.50 -46.62 -12.33
CA SER A 100 -16.25 -47.29 -12.66
C SER A 100 -16.17 -47.75 -14.12
N PHE A 101 -17.31 -47.78 -14.81
CA PHE A 101 -17.44 -48.22 -16.20
C PHE A 101 -17.70 -47.10 -17.20
N LEU A 102 -17.75 -45.84 -16.74
CA LEU A 102 -18.05 -44.68 -17.62
C LEU A 102 -17.09 -44.55 -18.82
N ASP A 103 -15.86 -45.01 -18.66
CA ASP A 103 -14.81 -44.92 -19.67
C ASP A 103 -14.48 -46.27 -20.33
N LYS A 104 -15.29 -47.29 -20.05
CA LYS A 104 -15.15 -48.62 -20.64
C LYS A 104 -16.20 -48.84 -21.72
N GLU A 105 -15.79 -49.53 -22.81
CA GLU A 105 -16.64 -49.85 -23.93
C GLU A 105 -16.90 -51.38 -23.94
N GLY A 106 -18.14 -51.76 -23.59
CA GLY A 106 -18.60 -53.15 -23.58
C GLY A 106 -20.11 -53.20 -23.47
N GLU A 107 -20.74 -54.30 -23.93
CA GLU A 107 -22.19 -54.42 -23.84
C GLU A 107 -22.67 -54.60 -22.37
N LEU A 108 -21.91 -55.31 -21.56
CA LEU A 108 -22.23 -55.49 -20.15
C LEU A 108 -22.13 -54.16 -19.37
N GLU A 109 -21.11 -53.37 -19.65
CA GLU A 109 -20.93 -52.06 -19.07
C GLU A 109 -22.06 -51.09 -19.46
N ARG A 110 -22.50 -51.13 -20.70
CA ARG A 110 -23.67 -50.36 -21.16
C ARG A 110 -24.95 -50.78 -20.47
N LEU A 111 -25.19 -52.09 -20.30
CA LEU A 111 -26.38 -52.60 -19.59
C LEU A 111 -26.36 -52.13 -18.12
N GLN A 112 -25.24 -52.23 -17.45
CA GLN A 112 -25.08 -51.76 -16.07
C GLN A 112 -25.27 -50.24 -15.96
N LEU A 113 -24.75 -49.47 -16.92
CA LEU A 113 -24.96 -48.04 -16.95
C LEU A 113 -26.43 -47.65 -17.17
N ARG A 114 -27.13 -48.34 -18.07
CA ARG A 114 -28.59 -48.16 -18.27
C ARG A 114 -29.42 -48.49 -17.04
N ASP A 115 -29.12 -49.60 -16.36
CA ASP A 115 -29.78 -49.98 -15.14
C ASP A 115 -29.56 -48.95 -14.01
N ALA A 116 -28.32 -48.53 -13.83
CA ALA A 116 -27.99 -47.45 -12.90
C ALA A 116 -28.72 -46.14 -13.23
N LEU A 117 -28.76 -45.74 -14.51
CA LEU A 117 -29.47 -44.52 -14.95
C LEU A 117 -30.97 -44.60 -14.64
N ARG A 118 -31.58 -45.76 -14.85
CA ARG A 118 -33.01 -45.96 -14.53
C ARG A 118 -33.27 -45.76 -13.04
N GLN A 119 -32.45 -46.35 -12.18
CA GLN A 119 -32.56 -46.21 -10.72
C GLN A 119 -32.23 -44.80 -10.23
N MET A 120 -31.24 -44.16 -10.84
CA MET A 120 -30.89 -42.78 -10.54
C MET A 120 -32.04 -41.82 -10.86
N LYS A 121 -32.70 -41.94 -12.02
CA LYS A 121 -33.87 -41.12 -12.37
C LYS A 121 -35.01 -41.26 -11.37
N VAL A 122 -35.29 -42.47 -10.90
CA VAL A 122 -36.33 -42.73 -9.89
C VAL A 122 -35.99 -42.07 -8.56
N ASN A 123 -34.72 -42.07 -8.16
CA ASN A 123 -34.27 -41.57 -6.87
C ASN A 123 -33.76 -40.13 -6.90
N GLU A 124 -33.72 -39.48 -8.05
CA GLU A 124 -33.21 -38.13 -8.20
C GLU A 124 -33.83 -37.11 -7.24
N ALA A 125 -35.16 -37.12 -7.15
CA ALA A 125 -35.90 -36.23 -6.26
C ALA A 125 -35.52 -36.43 -4.78
N SER A 126 -35.32 -37.67 -4.36
CA SER A 126 -34.94 -38.03 -2.98
C SER A 126 -33.52 -37.53 -2.65
N VAL A 127 -32.58 -37.69 -3.58
CA VAL A 127 -31.19 -37.21 -3.43
C VAL A 127 -31.14 -35.67 -3.38
N LEU A 128 -31.86 -34.99 -4.26
CA LEU A 128 -31.84 -33.52 -4.34
C LEU A 128 -32.57 -32.87 -3.17
N LYS A 129 -33.66 -33.47 -2.66
CA LYS A 129 -34.47 -32.96 -1.52
C LYS A 129 -33.94 -33.37 -0.15
N ARG A 130 -32.82 -34.11 -0.05
CA ARG A 130 -32.25 -34.57 1.22
C ARG A 130 -32.04 -33.44 2.21
N LYS A 131 -32.13 -33.72 3.50
CA LYS A 131 -31.80 -32.74 4.55
C LYS A 131 -30.32 -32.35 4.49
N LYS A 132 -30.07 -31.07 4.34
CA LYS A 132 -28.72 -30.52 4.21
C LYS A 132 -28.34 -29.79 5.49
N LYS A 133 -27.30 -30.24 6.19
CA LYS A 133 -26.78 -29.54 7.37
C LYS A 133 -25.74 -28.51 6.92
N ILE A 134 -26.19 -27.32 6.56
CA ILE A 134 -25.32 -26.21 6.08
C ILE A 134 -24.93 -25.34 7.27
N TRP A 135 -25.86 -25.11 8.18
CA TRP A 135 -25.71 -24.15 9.26
C TRP A 135 -25.36 -24.80 10.59
N TYR A 136 -24.36 -24.24 11.28
CA TYR A 136 -23.96 -24.62 12.63
C TYR A 136 -24.22 -23.44 13.56
N PRO A 137 -25.43 -23.27 14.12
CA PRO A 137 -25.85 -22.08 14.85
C PRO A 137 -24.92 -21.73 16.02
N LYS A 138 -24.39 -22.75 16.72
CA LYS A 138 -23.45 -22.54 17.84
C LYS A 138 -22.23 -21.70 17.45
N TRP A 139 -21.61 -21.99 16.29
CA TRP A 139 -20.44 -21.26 15.79
C TRP A 139 -20.78 -19.84 15.37
N LEU A 140 -21.94 -19.64 14.77
CA LEU A 140 -22.43 -18.32 14.40
C LEU A 140 -22.72 -17.46 15.65
N MET A 141 -23.33 -18.03 16.69
CA MET A 141 -23.57 -17.30 17.94
C MET A 141 -22.26 -16.83 18.58
N ILE A 142 -21.23 -17.67 18.60
CA ILE A 142 -19.89 -17.29 19.10
C ILE A 142 -19.28 -16.17 18.24
N ALA A 143 -19.40 -16.28 16.91
CA ALA A 143 -18.91 -15.23 16.00
C ALA A 143 -19.61 -13.90 16.22
N PHE A 144 -20.95 -13.90 16.39
CA PHE A 144 -21.72 -12.69 16.71
C PHE A 144 -21.34 -12.09 18.06
N LEU A 145 -21.06 -12.93 19.06
CA LEU A 145 -20.62 -12.45 20.37
C LEU A 145 -19.28 -11.69 20.26
N PHE A 146 -18.27 -12.28 19.62
CA PHE A 146 -16.99 -11.61 19.42
C PHE A 146 -17.11 -10.35 18.56
N ALA A 147 -17.88 -10.41 17.49
CA ALA A 147 -18.15 -9.24 16.64
C ALA A 147 -18.87 -8.13 17.42
N GLY A 148 -19.86 -8.47 18.24
CA GLY A 148 -20.59 -7.52 19.10
C GLY A 148 -19.67 -6.84 20.11
N VAL A 149 -18.82 -7.61 20.81
CA VAL A 149 -17.86 -7.04 21.77
C VAL A 149 -16.82 -6.16 21.07
N ALA A 150 -16.33 -6.57 19.89
CA ALA A 150 -15.41 -5.74 19.10
C ALA A 150 -16.08 -4.42 18.66
N THR A 151 -17.34 -4.47 18.23
CA THR A 151 -18.12 -3.28 17.82
C THR A 151 -18.35 -2.35 19.02
N LEU A 152 -18.76 -2.89 20.17
CA LEU A 152 -18.92 -2.10 21.39
C LEU A 152 -17.60 -1.45 21.81
N SER A 153 -16.49 -2.19 21.74
CA SER A 153 -15.17 -1.65 22.05
C SER A 153 -14.75 -0.52 21.10
N ALA A 154 -15.15 -0.58 19.83
CA ALA A 154 -14.92 0.49 18.83
C ALA A 154 -15.76 1.75 19.12
N LEU A 155 -16.99 1.57 19.61
CA LEU A 155 -17.90 2.69 19.95
C LEU A 155 -17.50 3.41 21.23
N PHE A 156 -16.84 2.71 22.17
CA PHE A 156 -16.36 3.26 23.42
C PHE A 156 -14.82 3.23 23.51
N PRO A 157 -14.12 4.13 22.78
CA PRO A 157 -12.67 4.19 22.77
C PRO A 157 -12.16 4.62 24.17
N ASN A 158 -11.01 4.06 24.60
CA ASN A 158 -10.28 4.47 25.78
C ASN A 158 -9.17 5.49 25.43
N GLU A 159 -8.51 6.04 26.45
CA GLU A 159 -7.41 7.01 26.28
C GLU A 159 -6.28 6.45 25.41
N LEU A 160 -5.86 5.19 25.63
CA LEU A 160 -4.81 4.55 24.84
C LEU A 160 -5.14 4.44 23.34
N MET A 161 -6.43 4.31 23.00
CA MET A 161 -6.87 4.34 21.59
C MET A 161 -6.81 5.75 21.00
N HIS A 162 -7.03 6.80 21.82
CA HIS A 162 -6.84 8.18 21.37
C HIS A 162 -5.36 8.48 21.16
N GLU A 163 -4.49 8.13 22.09
CA GLU A 163 -3.03 8.23 21.92
C GLU A 163 -2.53 7.49 20.69
N ALA A 164 -3.00 6.25 20.44
CA ALA A 164 -2.63 5.50 19.27
C ALA A 164 -3.00 6.21 17.95
N LYS A 165 -4.17 6.89 17.91
CA LYS A 165 -4.58 7.71 16.75
C LYS A 165 -3.72 8.94 16.58
N GLU A 166 -3.27 9.57 17.66
CA GLU A 166 -2.36 10.71 17.60
C GLU A 166 -1.00 10.30 17.06
N VAL A 167 -0.42 9.22 17.58
CA VAL A 167 0.82 8.63 17.07
C VAL A 167 0.69 8.29 15.56
N GLU A 168 -0.45 7.76 15.14
CA GLU A 168 -0.70 7.46 13.72
C GLU A 168 -0.77 8.72 12.85
N LYS A 169 -1.44 9.78 13.32
CA LYS A 169 -1.50 11.07 12.62
C LYS A 169 -0.11 11.66 12.45
N VAL A 170 0.68 11.66 13.52
CA VAL A 170 2.05 12.15 13.50
C VAL A 170 2.92 11.36 12.52
N ALA A 171 2.85 10.03 12.56
CA ALA A 171 3.59 9.19 11.63
C ALA A 171 3.21 9.44 10.16
N LYS A 172 1.93 9.76 9.87
CA LYS A 172 1.48 10.15 8.52
C LYS A 172 2.06 11.50 8.10
N VAL A 173 2.00 12.50 8.99
CA VAL A 173 2.58 13.83 8.74
C VAL A 173 4.08 13.73 8.51
N MET A 174 4.79 12.95 9.34
CA MET A 174 6.23 12.72 9.19
C MET A 174 6.58 12.11 7.82
N LYS A 175 5.84 11.10 7.37
CA LYS A 175 6.04 10.50 6.04
C LYS A 175 5.76 11.50 4.90
N GLU A 176 4.74 12.32 5.02
CA GLU A 176 4.46 13.37 4.02
C GLU A 176 5.57 14.41 3.95
N VAL A 177 6.07 14.82 5.11
CA VAL A 177 7.17 15.78 5.19
C VAL A 177 8.45 15.17 4.63
N GLU A 178 8.77 13.94 4.99
CA GLU A 178 9.93 13.22 4.45
C GLU A 178 9.85 13.10 2.93
N LYS A 179 8.69 12.76 2.38
CA LYS A 179 8.48 12.68 0.93
C LYS A 179 8.65 14.04 0.24
N LYS A 180 8.06 15.11 0.80
CA LYS A 180 8.21 16.46 0.29
C LYS A 180 9.66 16.96 0.39
N ALA A 181 10.37 16.59 1.46
CA ALA A 181 11.79 16.88 1.62
C ALA A 181 12.63 16.16 0.56
N GLU A 182 12.36 14.87 0.30
CA GLU A 182 13.05 14.11 -0.75
C GLU A 182 12.80 14.66 -2.16
N GLU A 183 11.58 15.09 -2.45
CA GLU A 183 11.24 15.74 -3.74
C GLU A 183 12.02 17.05 -3.89
N LYS A 184 12.06 17.89 -2.85
CA LYS A 184 12.84 19.14 -2.86
C LYS A 184 14.35 18.91 -2.94
N VAL A 185 14.89 17.87 -2.30
CA VAL A 185 16.31 17.49 -2.42
C VAL A 185 16.67 17.11 -3.86
N LYS A 186 15.76 16.42 -4.57
CA LYS A 186 15.99 16.05 -5.97
C LYS A 186 15.91 17.25 -6.92
N GLU A 187 15.10 18.24 -6.59
CA GLU A 187 14.96 19.48 -7.39
C GLU A 187 16.10 20.48 -7.14
N THR A 188 16.72 20.45 -5.96
CA THR A 188 17.76 21.38 -5.56
C THR A 188 19.13 20.92 -6.06
N LYS A 189 19.71 21.65 -7.01
CA LYS A 189 21.07 21.40 -7.54
C LYS A 189 22.19 21.90 -6.61
N ASP A 190 21.86 22.55 -5.50
CA ASP A 190 22.81 23.16 -4.59
C ASP A 190 23.33 22.15 -3.55
N PRO A 191 24.66 21.91 -3.49
CA PRO A 191 25.26 20.94 -2.57
C PRO A 191 25.12 21.36 -1.09
N VAL A 192 24.99 22.66 -0.79
CA VAL A 192 24.84 23.16 0.58
C VAL A 192 23.43 22.90 1.11
N ALA A 193 22.41 23.15 0.30
CA ALA A 193 21.02 22.84 0.64
C ALA A 193 20.79 21.34 0.80
N LYS A 194 21.50 20.51 0.02
CA LYS A 194 21.44 19.06 0.12
C LYS A 194 21.99 18.53 1.44
N LYS A 195 23.13 19.06 1.91
CA LYS A 195 23.71 18.71 3.22
C LYS A 195 22.81 19.13 4.37
N ALA A 196 22.25 20.33 4.33
CA ALA A 196 21.32 20.81 5.35
C ALA A 196 20.06 19.95 5.46
N LEU A 197 19.53 19.48 4.33
CA LEU A 197 18.37 18.58 4.28
C LEU A 197 18.70 17.17 4.77
N GLU A 198 19.90 16.65 4.51
CA GLU A 198 20.34 15.36 5.04
C GLU A 198 20.56 15.40 6.56
N GLU A 199 21.12 16.49 7.09
CA GLU A 199 21.24 16.70 8.55
C GLU A 199 19.86 16.82 9.22
N ALA A 200 18.94 17.50 8.55
CA ALA A 200 17.55 17.59 8.97
C ALA A 200 16.86 16.23 9.03
N LYS A 201 17.06 15.40 8.02
CA LYS A 201 16.53 14.03 7.97
C LYS A 201 17.08 13.19 9.12
N LYS A 202 18.37 13.32 9.46
CA LYS A 202 18.97 12.62 10.60
C LYS A 202 18.39 13.08 11.94
N LYS A 203 18.26 14.39 12.13
CA LYS A 203 17.68 14.95 13.38
C LYS A 203 16.22 14.55 13.55
N LEU A 204 15.42 14.56 12.48
CA LEU A 204 14.03 14.12 12.48
C LEU A 204 13.88 12.64 12.83
N ALA A 205 14.81 11.78 12.40
CA ALA A 205 14.79 10.36 12.73
C ALA A 205 15.12 10.06 14.21
N GLU A 206 15.78 10.98 14.90
CA GLU A 206 16.14 10.87 16.33
C GLU A 206 15.07 11.42 17.27
N VAL A 207 14.15 12.25 16.78
CA VAL A 207 13.09 12.87 17.59
C VAL A 207 11.95 11.88 17.81
N LYS A 208 11.69 11.56 19.06
CA LYS A 208 10.62 10.65 19.48
C LYS A 208 9.29 11.35 19.77
N GLU A 209 9.32 12.65 20.06
CA GLU A 209 8.13 13.43 20.38
C GLU A 209 7.62 14.24 19.18
N PRO A 210 6.30 14.17 18.90
CA PRO A 210 5.68 14.85 17.76
C PRO A 210 5.85 16.36 17.76
N ASP A 211 5.73 16.99 18.93
CA ASP A 211 5.80 18.45 19.07
C ASP A 211 7.21 18.99 18.86
N GLU A 212 8.22 18.23 19.21
CA GLU A 212 9.62 18.58 18.93
C GLU A 212 9.94 18.44 17.44
N ALA A 213 9.41 17.40 16.80
CA ALA A 213 9.56 17.20 15.34
C ALA A 213 8.93 18.34 14.56
N LEU A 214 7.73 18.81 14.94
CA LEU A 214 7.09 19.96 14.32
C LEU A 214 7.87 21.25 14.50
N LYS A 215 8.40 21.53 15.70
CA LYS A 215 9.24 22.69 15.97
C LYS A 215 10.54 22.69 15.17
N GLU A 216 11.20 21.55 15.06
CA GLU A 216 12.42 21.41 14.26
C GLU A 216 12.13 21.57 12.75
N LEU A 217 11.00 21.04 12.26
CA LEU A 217 10.55 21.26 10.88
C LEU A 217 10.26 22.73 10.58
N GLU A 218 9.64 23.44 11.50
CA GLU A 218 9.34 24.85 11.35
C GLU A 218 10.62 25.70 11.31
N LYS A 219 11.60 25.40 12.18
CA LYS A 219 12.93 26.02 12.16
C LYS A 219 13.66 25.78 10.85
N LEU A 220 13.65 24.52 10.38
CA LEU A 220 14.25 24.13 9.10
C LEU A 220 13.61 24.83 7.91
N SER A 221 12.28 24.88 7.89
CA SER A 221 11.54 25.58 6.83
C SER A 221 11.89 27.07 6.80
N LYS A 222 12.02 27.70 7.98
CA LYS A 222 12.46 29.11 8.09
C LYS A 222 13.91 29.30 7.61
N GLN A 223 14.81 28.38 7.99
CA GLN A 223 16.22 28.44 7.55
C GLN A 223 16.36 28.27 6.03
N LEU A 224 15.65 27.28 5.45
CA LEU A 224 15.65 27.06 4.00
C LEU A 224 15.05 28.24 3.22
N ASN A 225 13.98 28.84 3.73
CA ASN A 225 13.40 30.04 3.12
C ASN A 225 14.34 31.23 3.20
N LEU A 226 15.02 31.44 4.33
CA LEU A 226 16.05 32.49 4.47
C LEU A 226 17.23 32.27 3.53
N GLN A 227 17.72 31.04 3.38
CA GLN A 227 18.77 30.71 2.42
C GLN A 227 18.32 30.93 0.97
N ALA A 228 17.10 30.48 0.63
CA ALA A 228 16.52 30.67 -0.71
C ALA A 228 16.33 32.19 -1.03
N MET A 229 15.96 32.99 -0.06
CA MET A 229 15.88 34.45 -0.22
C MET A 229 17.27 35.06 -0.44
N LYS A 230 18.25 34.69 0.38
CA LYS A 230 19.65 35.16 0.21
C LYS A 230 20.21 34.79 -1.16
N GLN A 231 20.01 33.55 -1.61
CA GLN A 231 20.42 33.10 -2.95
C GLN A 231 19.73 33.89 -4.07
N LYS A 232 18.42 34.16 -3.96
CA LYS A 232 17.72 35.00 -4.93
C LYS A 232 18.22 36.45 -4.95
N GLU A 233 18.57 37.02 -3.79
CA GLU A 233 19.17 38.35 -3.69
C GLU A 233 20.56 38.37 -4.30
N THR A 234 21.41 37.39 -3.97
CA THR A 234 22.75 37.28 -4.57
C THR A 234 22.67 37.08 -6.09
N GLN A 235 21.74 36.26 -6.58
CA GLN A 235 21.54 36.08 -8.01
C GLN A 235 21.09 37.39 -8.69
N LYS A 236 20.14 38.14 -8.11
CA LYS A 236 19.72 39.45 -8.63
C LYS A 236 20.85 40.46 -8.63
N GLN A 237 21.72 40.44 -7.62
CA GLN A 237 22.89 41.29 -7.56
C GLN A 237 23.89 40.94 -8.67
N LEU A 238 24.18 39.66 -8.87
CA LEU A 238 25.03 39.19 -9.96
C LEU A 238 24.48 39.56 -11.33
N ASP A 239 23.17 39.40 -11.56
CA ASP A 239 22.53 39.81 -12.83
C ASP A 239 22.61 41.33 -13.06
N ASN A 240 22.48 42.13 -11.99
CA ASN A 240 22.64 43.58 -12.07
C ASN A 240 24.11 43.99 -12.35
N TRP A 241 25.08 43.34 -11.72
CA TRP A 241 26.50 43.59 -11.98
C TRP A 241 26.89 43.18 -13.41
N GLN A 242 26.38 42.07 -13.90
CA GLN A 242 26.59 41.65 -15.28
C GLN A 242 26.05 42.69 -16.27
N LYS A 243 24.84 43.24 -16.03
CA LYS A 243 24.28 44.32 -16.86
C LYS A 243 25.13 45.56 -16.83
N GLN A 244 25.54 46.04 -15.65
CA GLN A 244 26.38 47.23 -15.49
C GLN A 244 27.76 47.04 -16.13
N ALA A 245 28.37 45.87 -16.00
CA ALA A 245 29.64 45.54 -16.65
C ALA A 245 29.51 45.56 -18.19
N ASN A 246 28.42 45.01 -18.71
CA ASN A 246 28.14 45.02 -20.16
C ASN A 246 27.91 46.46 -20.68
N GLU A 247 27.13 47.27 -19.98
CA GLU A 247 26.85 48.69 -20.32
C GLU A 247 28.09 49.54 -20.28
N ALA A 248 28.99 49.27 -19.33
CA ALA A 248 30.28 49.95 -19.22
C ALA A 248 31.37 49.46 -20.22
N GLY A 249 31.04 48.43 -21.03
CA GLY A 249 31.96 47.87 -22.02
C GLY A 249 33.00 46.90 -21.45
N LEU A 250 32.85 46.45 -20.20
CA LEU A 250 33.72 45.49 -19.51
C LEU A 250 33.31 44.06 -19.84
N LYS A 251 33.43 43.67 -21.11
CA LYS A 251 32.92 42.40 -21.63
C LYS A 251 33.49 41.17 -20.95
N ASP A 252 34.78 41.17 -20.65
CA ASP A 252 35.46 40.04 -20.01
C ASP A 252 34.96 39.85 -18.56
N LEU A 253 34.75 40.94 -17.82
CA LEU A 253 34.18 40.92 -16.48
C LEU A 253 32.73 40.40 -16.49
N ALA A 254 31.92 40.84 -17.47
CA ALA A 254 30.53 40.36 -17.62
C ALA A 254 30.47 38.88 -17.95
N GLN A 255 31.38 38.37 -18.77
CA GLN A 255 31.47 36.94 -19.11
C GLN A 255 31.90 36.07 -17.91
N PHE A 256 32.86 36.56 -17.08
CA PHE A 256 33.25 35.83 -15.88
C PHE A 256 32.15 35.81 -14.80
N LEU A 257 31.39 36.89 -14.69
CA LEU A 257 30.18 36.93 -13.85
C LEU A 257 29.12 35.94 -14.32
N GLU A 258 28.92 35.80 -15.63
CA GLU A 258 28.01 34.82 -16.21
C GLU A 258 28.45 33.36 -15.95
N GLN A 259 29.75 33.08 -16.10
CA GLN A 259 30.34 31.78 -15.87
C GLN A 259 30.49 31.45 -14.37
N LYS A 260 30.29 32.43 -13.47
CA LYS A 260 30.50 32.31 -12.02
C LYS A 260 31.90 31.79 -11.66
N ASP A 261 32.89 32.17 -12.45
CA ASP A 261 34.30 31.79 -12.28
C ASP A 261 35.00 32.84 -11.39
N LEU A 262 34.96 32.60 -10.08
CA LEU A 262 35.47 33.53 -9.06
C LEU A 262 36.96 33.78 -9.22
N GLU A 263 37.78 32.79 -9.62
CA GLU A 263 39.23 32.99 -9.78
C GLU A 263 39.57 33.90 -10.94
N LYS A 264 38.88 33.78 -12.05
CA LYS A 264 39.07 34.64 -13.22
C LYS A 264 38.52 36.04 -12.99
N LEU A 265 37.40 36.12 -12.27
CA LEU A 265 36.78 37.39 -11.88
C LEU A 265 37.68 38.18 -10.97
N GLU A 266 38.30 37.58 -9.96
CA GLU A 266 39.25 38.23 -9.06
C GLU A 266 40.51 38.70 -9.79
N LYS A 267 41.08 37.88 -10.68
CA LYS A 267 42.21 38.24 -11.52
C LYS A 267 41.90 39.43 -12.44
N GLU A 268 40.71 39.47 -13.03
CA GLU A 268 40.32 40.57 -13.93
C GLU A 268 40.02 41.84 -13.16
N LEU A 269 39.41 41.77 -11.99
CA LEU A 269 39.21 42.91 -11.09
C LEU A 269 40.55 43.51 -10.64
N ASN A 270 41.52 42.68 -10.30
CA ASN A 270 42.86 43.17 -9.91
C ASN A 270 43.57 43.86 -11.07
N LYS A 271 43.51 43.33 -12.29
CA LYS A 271 44.07 43.99 -13.49
C LYS A 271 43.39 45.32 -13.80
N LEU A 272 42.08 45.41 -13.68
CA LEU A 272 41.33 46.62 -13.90
C LEU A 272 41.62 47.67 -12.82
N ASN A 273 41.89 47.23 -11.58
CA ASN A 273 42.24 48.08 -10.47
C ASN A 273 43.68 48.67 -10.63
N GLU A 274 44.64 47.88 -11.16
CA GLU A 274 45.98 48.35 -11.51
C GLU A 274 45.97 49.41 -12.60
N LYS A 275 44.96 49.33 -13.50
CA LYS A 275 44.81 50.32 -14.60
C LYS A 275 43.75 51.39 -14.33
N TRP A 276 43.37 51.62 -13.07
CA TRP A 276 42.24 52.45 -12.66
C TRP A 276 42.30 53.87 -13.27
N GLU A 277 43.49 54.50 -13.31
CA GLU A 277 43.66 55.84 -13.82
C GLU A 277 43.57 55.99 -15.37
N GLU A 278 43.74 54.89 -16.08
CA GLU A 278 43.61 54.77 -17.53
C GLU A 278 42.20 54.47 -18.03
N LEU A 279 41.29 54.12 -17.12
CA LEU A 279 39.95 53.72 -17.48
C LEU A 279 39.00 54.89 -17.73
N PRO A 280 38.07 54.83 -18.68
CA PRO A 280 37.00 55.79 -18.86
C PRO A 280 36.16 55.96 -17.58
N LYS A 281 35.66 57.17 -17.33
CA LYS A 281 34.90 57.51 -16.12
C LYS A 281 33.69 56.54 -15.90
N GLU A 282 33.04 56.12 -16.98
CA GLU A 282 31.90 55.15 -16.93
C GLU A 282 32.33 53.77 -16.40
N GLN A 283 33.55 53.34 -16.77
CA GLN A 283 34.10 52.05 -16.29
C GLN A 283 34.58 52.20 -14.83
N GLN A 284 35.13 53.31 -14.43
CA GLN A 284 35.48 53.58 -13.04
C GLN A 284 34.26 53.60 -12.12
N GLU A 285 33.13 54.20 -12.55
CA GLU A 285 31.88 54.18 -11.79
C GLU A 285 31.26 52.79 -11.68
N ALA A 286 31.29 51.98 -12.73
CA ALA A 286 30.81 50.60 -12.71
C ALA A 286 31.64 49.72 -11.77
N LEU A 287 32.97 49.84 -11.83
CA LEU A 287 33.89 49.12 -10.95
C LEU A 287 33.73 49.53 -9.47
N SER A 288 33.60 50.83 -9.19
CA SER A 288 33.42 51.31 -7.82
C SER A 288 32.12 50.79 -7.18
N LYS A 289 31.05 50.65 -7.96
CA LYS A 289 29.78 50.06 -7.50
C LYS A 289 29.91 48.58 -7.20
N VAL A 290 30.69 47.85 -8.00
CA VAL A 290 30.95 46.40 -7.78
C VAL A 290 31.86 46.19 -6.57
N THR A 291 32.89 47.02 -6.37
CA THR A 291 33.88 46.85 -5.27
C THR A 291 33.33 47.29 -3.91
N ASN A 292 32.62 48.44 -3.84
CA ASN A 292 32.01 48.94 -2.59
C ASN A 292 30.87 48.06 -2.03
N GLN A 293 30.29 47.20 -2.84
CA GLN A 293 29.27 46.25 -2.38
C GLN A 293 29.87 44.92 -1.95
N ASN A 294 31.09 44.56 -2.40
CA ASN A 294 31.79 43.36 -1.95
C ASN A 294 32.26 43.44 -0.49
N GLU A 295 32.48 44.63 0.07
CA GLU A 295 32.81 44.81 1.49
C GLU A 295 31.62 44.58 2.44
N LYS A 296 30.38 44.40 1.90
CA LYS A 296 29.15 44.14 2.67
C LYS A 296 28.63 42.70 2.60
N LEU A 297 29.33 41.81 1.90
CA LEU A 297 29.06 40.38 1.80
C LEU A 297 30.06 39.58 2.62
#